data_793376ab5ceacb965a0c1542bc82aa5b
#
_entry.id   793376ab5ceacb965a0c1542bc82aa5b
#
_cell.length_a   1.000
_cell.length_b   1.000
_cell.length_c   1.000
_cell.angle_alpha   90.00
_cell.angle_beta   90.00
_cell.angle_gamma   90.00
#
_symmetry.space_group_name_H-M   'P 1'
#
loop_
_entity.id
_entity.type
_entity.pdbx_description
1 polymer ?
#
loop_
_entity_poly.entity_id
_entity_poly.type
_entity_poly.pdbx_seq_one_letter_code
_entity_poly.pdbx_strand_id
1 'polypeptide(L)'
;TSLVGSEMCIRDRSNILSGKKGYEVSGEILFENKNLFDLETEERAHKGIFLAFQYPLEIPGVNTNIFLKTSLNAIRKARGQKELDAIEFLKLVKEKAKELKFDEEKLNRQLNVGFSGGEKKKNEILQMSMLAPKLSILDETDSGLDIDALKIVADGVNTLRNNENSFLIITHYQRLLAVSYTHLTLPTILL
;
A
#
# COMPACT_ATOMS: atom_id res chain seq x y z
N THR A 1 -22.36 12.21 17.53
CA THR A 1 -22.10 13.09 16.38
C THR A 1 -21.97 12.21 15.15
N SER A 2 -23.01 12.22 14.30
CA SER A 2 -22.97 11.50 13.03
C SER A 2 -21.88 12.12 12.14
N LEU A 3 -20.76 11.46 11.98
CA LEU A 3 -19.81 11.73 10.91
C LEU A 3 -20.45 11.22 9.62
N VAL A 4 -21.27 12.02 8.99
CA VAL A 4 -21.73 11.81 7.61
C VAL A 4 -20.46 11.79 6.76
N GLY A 5 -20.17 10.64 6.15
CA GLY A 5 -18.93 10.41 5.43
C GLY A 5 -18.86 11.26 4.15
N SER A 6 -18.23 12.43 4.25
CA SER A 6 -17.62 13.04 3.09
C SER A 6 -16.36 12.26 2.73
N GLU A 7 -15.96 12.23 1.46
CA GLU A 7 -14.70 11.64 0.97
C GLU A 7 -13.49 12.04 1.83
N MET A 8 -13.51 13.27 2.33
CA MET A 8 -12.51 13.83 3.22
C MET A 8 -12.39 13.06 4.55
N CYS A 9 -13.52 12.62 5.14
CA CYS A 9 -13.51 11.85 6.39
C CYS A 9 -12.94 10.43 6.20
N ILE A 10 -13.11 9.82 5.04
CA ILE A 10 -12.59 8.48 4.75
C ILE A 10 -11.07 8.54 4.55
N ARG A 11 -10.57 9.53 3.82
CA ARG A 11 -9.13 9.78 3.63
C ARG A 11 -8.43 10.11 4.95
N ASP A 12 -9.09 10.86 5.84
CA ASP A 12 -8.56 11.16 7.16
C ASP A 12 -8.34 9.87 7.98
N ARG A 13 -9.24 8.88 7.86
CA ARG A 13 -9.06 7.56 8.49
C ARG A 13 -7.82 6.83 7.97
N SER A 14 -7.57 6.85 6.66
CA SER A 14 -6.36 6.26 6.05
C SER A 14 -5.10 6.91 6.59
N ASN A 15 -5.10 8.24 6.67
CA ASN A 15 -4.00 9.03 7.22
C ASN A 15 -3.77 8.72 8.71
N ILE A 16 -4.84 8.63 9.52
CA ILE A 16 -4.77 8.29 10.94
C ILE A 16 -4.21 6.89 11.13
N LEU A 17 -4.69 5.91 10.37
CA LEU A 17 -4.21 4.52 10.44
C LEU A 17 -2.73 4.40 10.08
N SER A 18 -2.27 5.17 9.10
CA SER A 18 -0.86 5.19 8.69
C SER A 18 0.06 5.97 9.64
N GLY A 19 -0.51 6.77 10.57
CA GLY A 19 0.26 7.54 11.55
C GLY A 19 0.58 8.97 11.15
N LYS A 20 -0.13 9.55 10.17
CA LYS A 20 0.05 10.96 9.81
C LYS A 20 -0.34 11.85 10.98
N LYS A 21 0.57 12.75 11.36
CA LYS A 21 0.36 13.71 12.46
C LYS A 21 -0.61 14.83 12.06
N GLY A 22 -1.21 15.51 13.06
CA GLY A 22 -2.09 16.65 12.85
C GLY A 22 -3.58 16.36 12.95
N TYR A 23 -3.96 15.16 13.39
CA TYR A 23 -5.36 14.78 13.64
C TYR A 23 -5.60 14.70 15.15
N GLU A 24 -6.71 15.27 15.62
CA GLU A 24 -7.23 15.03 16.96
C GLU A 24 -8.12 13.79 16.91
N VAL A 25 -7.72 12.74 17.61
CA VAL A 25 -8.42 11.46 17.58
C VAL A 25 -8.79 11.06 19.00
N SER A 26 -10.03 10.59 19.20
CA SER A 26 -10.51 10.04 20.46
C SER A 26 -10.86 8.56 20.29
N GLY A 27 -10.64 7.77 21.35
CA GLY A 27 -10.87 6.32 21.32
C GLY A 27 -9.58 5.53 21.17
N GLU A 28 -9.68 4.29 20.74
CA GLU A 28 -8.55 3.40 20.49
C GLU A 28 -8.69 2.66 19.15
N ILE A 29 -7.56 2.34 18.53
CA ILE A 29 -7.50 1.49 17.36
C ILE A 29 -6.51 0.37 17.66
N LEU A 30 -6.99 -0.86 17.74
CA LEU A 30 -6.15 -2.01 18.04
C LEU A 30 -5.66 -2.70 16.75
N PHE A 31 -4.36 -2.87 16.65
CA PHE A 31 -3.70 -3.69 15.64
C PHE A 31 -2.80 -4.70 16.32
N GLU A 32 -3.07 -5.99 16.14
CA GLU A 32 -2.37 -7.08 16.86
C GLU A 32 -2.35 -6.86 18.40
N ASN A 33 -3.49 -6.48 18.97
CA ASN A 33 -3.68 -6.19 20.41
C ASN A 33 -2.80 -5.04 20.95
N LYS A 34 -2.32 -4.15 20.08
CA LYS A 34 -1.62 -2.92 20.45
C LYS A 34 -2.36 -1.72 19.93
N ASN A 35 -2.47 -0.67 20.76
CA ASN A 35 -3.09 0.57 20.31
C ASN A 35 -2.17 1.25 19.29
N LEU A 36 -2.70 1.57 18.11
CA LEU A 36 -1.92 2.23 17.05
C LEU A 36 -1.47 3.64 17.45
N PHE A 37 -2.16 4.29 18.38
CA PHE A 37 -1.77 5.64 18.83
C PHE A 37 -0.49 5.65 19.65
N ASP A 38 -0.10 4.49 20.21
CA ASP A 38 1.16 4.33 20.95
C ASP A 38 2.36 4.10 20.02
N LEU A 39 2.13 3.99 18.70
CA LEU A 39 3.14 3.65 17.70
C LEU A 39 3.41 4.84 16.78
N GLU A 40 4.69 5.16 16.57
CA GLU A 40 5.11 6.09 15.54
C GLU A 40 4.90 5.51 14.13
N THR A 41 4.93 6.37 13.11
CA THR A 41 4.65 5.98 11.71
C THR A 41 5.56 4.85 11.22
N GLU A 42 6.85 4.92 11.56
CA GLU A 42 7.84 3.90 11.20
C GLU A 42 7.56 2.57 11.88
N GLU A 43 7.12 2.59 13.13
CA GLU A 43 6.77 1.37 13.88
C GLU A 43 5.54 0.69 13.29
N ARG A 44 4.56 1.47 12.82
CA ARG A 44 3.38 0.94 12.10
C ARG A 44 3.79 0.26 10.81
N ALA A 45 4.69 0.88 10.03
CA ALA A 45 5.23 0.28 8.81
C ALA A 45 6.00 -1.03 9.11
N HIS A 46 6.83 -1.04 10.15
CA HIS A 46 7.54 -2.25 10.59
C HIS A 46 6.60 -3.38 11.01
N LYS A 47 5.46 -3.05 11.63
CA LYS A 47 4.41 -4.02 11.96
C LYS A 47 3.64 -4.53 10.75
N GLY A 48 3.77 -3.89 9.61
CA GLY A 48 3.16 -4.31 8.37
C GLY A 48 1.88 -3.54 8.00
N ILE A 49 1.77 -2.28 8.40
CA ILE A 49 0.74 -1.38 7.87
C ILE A 49 1.32 -0.66 6.65
N PHE A 50 0.62 -0.73 5.53
CA PHE A 50 0.99 -0.11 4.27
C PHE A 50 -0.14 0.79 3.78
N LEU A 51 0.20 2.00 3.33
CA LEU A 51 -0.75 2.92 2.70
C LEU A 51 -0.35 3.16 1.26
N ALA A 52 -1.23 2.79 0.33
CA ALA A 52 -1.17 3.22 -1.05
C ALA A 52 -1.94 4.54 -1.19
N PHE A 53 -1.24 5.57 -1.59
CA PHE A 53 -1.78 6.93 -1.68
C PHE A 53 -2.66 7.11 -2.92
N GLN A 54 -3.65 7.98 -2.83
CA GLN A 54 -4.39 8.44 -4.01
C GLN A 54 -3.43 8.97 -5.10
N TYR A 55 -2.47 9.79 -4.69
CA TYR A 55 -1.41 10.33 -5.54
C TYR A 55 -0.06 9.86 -5.03
N PRO A 56 0.56 8.82 -5.63
CA PRO A 56 1.86 8.34 -5.21
C PRO A 56 2.93 9.43 -5.32
N LEU A 57 3.69 9.60 -4.25
CA LEU A 57 4.70 10.66 -4.15
C LEU A 57 5.88 10.38 -5.09
N GLU A 58 6.41 11.45 -5.67
CA GLU A 58 7.69 11.44 -6.35
C GLU A 58 8.80 11.77 -5.36
N ILE A 59 9.89 11.00 -5.38
CA ILE A 59 11.05 11.28 -4.53
C ILE A 59 12.27 11.48 -5.42
N PRO A 60 12.54 12.74 -5.82
CA PRO A 60 13.72 13.05 -6.63
C PRO A 60 15.01 12.69 -5.90
N GLY A 61 15.99 12.17 -6.64
CA GLY A 61 17.28 11.77 -6.09
C GLY A 61 17.30 10.37 -5.44
N VAL A 62 16.17 9.74 -5.21
CA VAL A 62 16.09 8.39 -4.63
C VAL A 62 15.77 7.37 -5.72
N ASN A 63 16.68 6.44 -5.98
CA ASN A 63 16.47 5.36 -6.95
C ASN A 63 15.47 4.34 -6.40
N THR A 64 14.56 3.83 -7.27
CA THR A 64 13.50 2.88 -6.89
C THR A 64 14.07 1.60 -6.25
N ASN A 65 15.14 1.01 -6.81
CA ASN A 65 15.77 -0.18 -6.23
C ASN A 65 16.35 0.10 -4.84
N ILE A 66 17.00 1.26 -4.65
CA ILE A 66 17.58 1.64 -3.35
C ILE A 66 16.47 1.82 -2.33
N PHE A 67 15.40 2.51 -2.71
CA PHE A 67 14.22 2.68 -1.85
C PHE A 67 13.63 1.34 -1.42
N LEU A 68 13.33 0.45 -2.37
CA LEU A 68 12.73 -0.86 -2.11
C LEU A 68 13.63 -1.73 -1.23
N LYS A 69 14.94 -1.79 -1.52
CA LYS A 69 15.89 -2.59 -0.74
C LYS A 69 15.99 -2.09 0.69
N THR A 70 16.13 -0.77 0.86
CA THR A 70 16.26 -0.15 2.20
C THR A 70 15.01 -0.37 3.02
N SER A 71 13.82 -0.12 2.45
CA SER A 71 12.53 -0.33 3.11
C SER A 71 12.30 -1.79 3.50
N LEU A 72 12.57 -2.72 2.57
CA LEU A 72 12.42 -4.15 2.83
C LEU A 72 13.35 -4.63 3.93
N ASN A 73 14.62 -4.23 3.90
CA ASN A 73 15.59 -4.64 4.91
C ASN A 73 15.28 -4.01 6.28
N ALA A 74 14.78 -2.78 6.34
CA ALA A 74 14.32 -2.18 7.59
C ALA A 74 13.16 -3.00 8.21
N ILE A 75 12.18 -3.42 7.42
CA ILE A 75 11.07 -4.26 7.87
C ILE A 75 11.57 -5.65 8.31
N ARG A 76 12.43 -6.28 7.52
CA ARG A 76 13.02 -7.59 7.85
C ARG A 76 13.77 -7.54 9.17
N LYS A 77 14.60 -6.52 9.36
CA LYS A 77 15.35 -6.29 10.61
C LYS A 77 14.40 -6.11 11.80
N ALA A 78 13.36 -5.31 11.66
CA ALA A 78 12.36 -5.10 12.72
C ALA A 78 11.60 -6.39 13.07
N ARG A 79 11.46 -7.32 12.11
CA ARG A 79 10.86 -8.65 12.32
C ARG A 79 11.87 -9.72 12.76
N GLY A 80 13.12 -9.37 13.04
CA GLY A 80 14.18 -10.32 13.42
C GLY A 80 14.65 -11.24 12.29
N GLN A 81 14.38 -10.86 11.03
CA GLN A 81 14.80 -11.62 9.85
C GLN A 81 16.15 -11.11 9.34
N LYS A 82 16.92 -11.99 8.68
CA LYS A 82 18.17 -11.60 8.03
C LYS A 82 17.90 -10.60 6.90
N GLU A 83 18.70 -9.54 6.83
CA GLU A 83 18.67 -8.60 5.71
C GLU A 83 19.08 -9.28 4.40
N LEU A 84 18.45 -8.90 3.29
CA LEU A 84 18.82 -9.40 1.97
C LEU A 84 20.09 -8.68 1.48
N ASP A 85 21.01 -9.45 0.93
CA ASP A 85 22.12 -8.89 0.20
C ASP A 85 21.68 -8.30 -1.16
N ALA A 86 22.62 -7.78 -1.94
CA ALA A 86 22.31 -7.16 -3.22
C ALA A 86 21.80 -8.16 -4.26
N ILE A 87 22.32 -9.37 -4.25
CA ILE A 87 21.99 -10.42 -5.24
C ILE A 87 20.61 -11.00 -4.91
N GLU A 88 20.37 -11.35 -3.66
CA GLU A 88 19.08 -11.85 -3.16
C GLU A 88 17.96 -10.84 -3.45
N PHE A 89 18.22 -9.57 -3.17
CA PHE A 89 17.26 -8.50 -3.44
C PHE A 89 16.97 -8.35 -4.96
N LEU A 90 18.02 -8.30 -5.80
CA LEU A 90 17.82 -8.15 -7.24
C LEU A 90 17.04 -9.31 -7.85
N LYS A 91 17.29 -10.53 -7.37
CA LYS A 91 16.51 -11.71 -7.79
C LYS A 91 15.04 -11.55 -7.42
N LEU A 92 14.77 -11.19 -6.17
CA LEU A 92 13.40 -11.03 -5.67
C LEU A 92 12.65 -9.92 -6.40
N VAL A 93 13.26 -8.72 -6.56
CA VAL A 93 12.57 -7.59 -7.19
C VAL A 93 12.27 -7.85 -8.67
N LYS A 94 13.15 -8.53 -9.39
CA LYS A 94 12.91 -8.92 -10.80
C LYS A 94 11.79 -9.96 -10.93
N GLU A 95 11.74 -10.94 -10.02
CA GLU A 95 10.65 -11.91 -9.97
C GLU A 95 9.30 -11.20 -9.76
N LYS A 96 9.21 -10.31 -8.77
CA LYS A 96 8.00 -9.55 -8.48
C LYS A 96 7.62 -8.56 -9.59
N ALA A 97 8.60 -7.91 -10.20
CA ALA A 97 8.37 -7.03 -11.35
C ALA A 97 7.78 -7.81 -12.54
N LYS A 98 8.30 -9.01 -12.83
CA LYS A 98 7.78 -9.89 -13.87
C LYS A 98 6.35 -10.36 -13.59
N GLU A 99 6.05 -10.79 -12.37
CA GLU A 99 4.69 -11.20 -11.95
C GLU A 99 3.66 -10.07 -12.19
N LEU A 100 4.05 -8.83 -11.87
CA LEU A 100 3.19 -7.65 -11.98
C LEU A 100 3.25 -6.95 -13.35
N LYS A 101 3.99 -7.50 -14.31
CA LYS A 101 4.25 -6.87 -15.61
C LYS A 101 4.74 -5.43 -15.47
N PHE A 102 5.60 -5.20 -14.48
CA PHE A 102 6.26 -3.92 -14.23
C PHE A 102 7.53 -3.84 -15.08
N ASP A 103 7.75 -2.67 -15.67
CA ASP A 103 8.92 -2.41 -16.50
C ASP A 103 10.19 -2.35 -15.64
N GLU A 104 11.11 -3.29 -15.84
CA GLU A 104 12.36 -3.40 -15.07
C GLU A 104 13.26 -2.18 -15.24
N GLU A 105 13.21 -1.45 -16.37
CA GLU A 105 14.00 -0.24 -16.57
C GLU A 105 13.63 0.85 -15.54
N LYS A 106 12.38 0.89 -15.12
CA LYS A 106 11.89 1.84 -14.12
C LYS A 106 12.43 1.59 -12.71
N LEU A 107 12.89 0.37 -12.43
CA LEU A 107 13.57 0.06 -11.17
C LEU A 107 14.86 0.86 -10.98
N ASN A 108 15.51 1.26 -12.07
CA ASN A 108 16.73 2.04 -12.06
C ASN A 108 16.49 3.56 -12.10
N ARG A 109 15.24 3.98 -12.22
CA ARG A 109 14.86 5.40 -12.22
C ARG A 109 14.57 5.90 -10.80
N GLN A 110 14.52 7.21 -10.67
CA GLN A 110 14.09 7.85 -9.43
C GLN A 110 12.62 7.51 -9.12
N LEU A 111 12.31 7.31 -7.85
CA LEU A 111 11.01 6.81 -7.40
C LEU A 111 9.87 7.70 -7.90
N ASN A 112 9.05 7.14 -8.77
CA ASN A 112 7.87 7.75 -9.39
C ASN A 112 8.12 9.00 -10.25
N VAL A 113 9.36 9.48 -10.38
CA VAL A 113 9.66 10.71 -11.12
C VAL A 113 9.46 10.49 -12.62
N GLY A 114 8.52 11.26 -13.20
CA GLY A 114 8.15 11.16 -14.61
C GLY A 114 7.43 9.87 -14.99
N PHE A 115 6.86 9.16 -14.02
CA PHE A 115 5.96 8.03 -14.28
C PHE A 115 4.56 8.56 -14.59
N SER A 116 3.86 7.92 -15.50
CA SER A 116 2.41 8.13 -15.69
C SER A 116 1.62 7.69 -14.44
N GLY A 117 0.37 8.11 -14.33
CA GLY A 117 -0.50 7.70 -13.22
C GLY A 117 -0.59 6.18 -13.05
N GLY A 118 -0.79 5.46 -14.16
CA GLY A 118 -0.84 3.99 -14.15
C GLY A 118 0.50 3.34 -13.75
N GLU A 119 1.62 3.90 -14.18
CA GLU A 119 2.94 3.42 -13.79
C GLU A 119 3.25 3.65 -12.32
N LYS A 120 2.84 4.79 -11.75
CA LYS A 120 2.94 5.06 -10.32
C LYS A 120 2.15 4.04 -9.50
N LYS A 121 0.92 3.71 -9.95
CA LYS A 121 0.09 2.71 -9.28
C LYS A 121 0.68 1.30 -9.37
N LYS A 122 1.19 0.90 -10.53
CA LYS A 122 1.94 -0.36 -10.67
C LYS A 122 3.15 -0.41 -9.73
N ASN A 123 3.86 0.71 -9.57
CA ASN A 123 4.98 0.80 -8.64
C ASN A 123 4.53 0.66 -7.18
N GLU A 124 3.37 1.21 -6.79
CA GLU A 124 2.80 0.99 -5.45
C GLU A 124 2.44 -0.48 -5.22
N ILE A 125 1.84 -1.16 -6.20
CA ILE A 125 1.57 -2.60 -6.10
C ILE A 125 2.87 -3.40 -5.99
N LEU A 126 3.92 -3.02 -6.71
CA LEU A 126 5.24 -3.64 -6.57
C LEU A 126 5.81 -3.44 -5.16
N GLN A 127 5.74 -2.22 -4.62
CA GLN A 127 6.14 -1.94 -3.24
C GLN A 127 5.36 -2.82 -2.26
N MET A 128 4.05 -2.89 -2.38
CA MET A 128 3.19 -3.74 -1.54
C MET A 128 3.58 -5.23 -1.66
N SER A 129 3.84 -5.72 -2.87
CA SER A 129 4.31 -7.09 -3.11
C SER A 129 5.66 -7.40 -2.44
N MET A 130 6.58 -6.44 -2.49
CA MET A 130 7.91 -6.59 -1.89
C MET A 130 7.87 -6.54 -0.36
N LEU A 131 7.08 -5.63 0.22
CA LEU A 131 7.04 -5.38 1.66
C LEU A 131 6.15 -6.36 2.41
N ALA A 132 5.26 -7.08 1.72
CA ALA A 132 4.34 -8.07 2.26
C ALA A 132 3.64 -7.60 3.56
N PRO A 133 2.81 -6.55 3.49
CA PRO A 133 2.14 -5.99 4.66
C PRO A 133 1.04 -6.92 5.18
N LYS A 134 0.74 -6.81 6.48
CA LYS A 134 -0.40 -7.47 7.13
C LYS A 134 -1.71 -6.70 6.90
N LEU A 135 -1.63 -5.38 6.83
CA LEU A 135 -2.75 -4.49 6.50
C LEU A 135 -2.34 -3.55 5.38
N SER A 136 -3.00 -3.66 4.25
CA SER A 136 -2.86 -2.74 3.13
C SER A 136 -4.07 -1.81 3.06
N ILE A 137 -3.84 -0.52 3.11
CA ILE A 137 -4.85 0.52 2.96
C ILE A 137 -4.69 1.10 1.55
N LEU A 138 -5.70 0.92 0.71
CA LEU A 138 -5.70 1.38 -0.68
C LEU A 138 -6.66 2.58 -0.79
N ASP A 139 -6.10 3.79 -0.84
CA ASP A 139 -6.88 5.03 -0.86
C ASP A 139 -7.05 5.51 -2.31
N GLU A 140 -8.26 5.29 -2.86
CA GLU A 140 -8.64 5.65 -4.24
C GLU A 140 -7.56 5.28 -5.28
N THR A 141 -6.96 4.10 -5.13
CA THR A 141 -5.87 3.64 -6.01
C THR A 141 -6.33 3.41 -7.45
N ASP A 142 -7.61 3.47 -7.70
CA ASP A 142 -8.29 3.35 -8.98
C ASP A 142 -8.60 4.70 -9.65
N SER A 143 -8.41 5.81 -8.96
CA SER A 143 -8.69 7.15 -9.47
C SER A 143 -7.77 7.51 -10.64
N GLY A 144 -8.38 7.94 -11.77
CA GLY A 144 -7.64 8.38 -12.96
C GLY A 144 -6.92 7.27 -13.74
N LEU A 145 -7.23 6.00 -13.45
CA LEU A 145 -6.71 4.86 -14.20
C LEU A 145 -7.61 4.51 -15.39
N ASP A 146 -6.98 4.09 -16.49
CA ASP A 146 -7.66 3.37 -17.56
C ASP A 146 -8.05 1.95 -17.12
N ILE A 147 -8.87 1.28 -17.92
CA ILE A 147 -9.40 -0.05 -17.62
C ILE A 147 -8.27 -1.09 -17.45
N ASP A 148 -7.20 -0.97 -18.24
CA ASP A 148 -6.10 -1.92 -18.20
C ASP A 148 -5.25 -1.74 -16.95
N ALA A 149 -4.94 -0.51 -16.56
CA ALA A 149 -4.24 -0.21 -15.31
C ALA A 149 -5.07 -0.61 -14.09
N LEU A 150 -6.39 -0.40 -14.11
CA LEU A 150 -7.30 -0.85 -13.08
C LEU A 150 -7.26 -2.37 -12.89
N LYS A 151 -7.28 -3.12 -14.01
CA LYS A 151 -7.19 -4.58 -13.96
C LYS A 151 -5.87 -5.05 -13.37
N ILE A 152 -4.75 -4.39 -13.69
CA ILE A 152 -3.45 -4.74 -13.13
C ILE A 152 -3.41 -4.51 -11.63
N VAL A 153 -3.99 -3.42 -11.12
CA VAL A 153 -4.11 -3.15 -9.69
C VAL A 153 -4.95 -4.25 -9.02
N ALA A 154 -6.10 -4.59 -9.60
CA ALA A 154 -7.00 -5.61 -9.10
C ALA A 154 -6.33 -7.00 -9.06
N ASP A 155 -5.68 -7.40 -10.16
CA ASP A 155 -4.95 -8.67 -10.27
C ASP A 155 -3.78 -8.71 -9.25
N GLY A 156 -3.07 -7.59 -9.07
CA GLY A 156 -2.01 -7.45 -8.08
C GLY A 156 -2.51 -7.66 -6.65
N VAL A 157 -3.61 -7.02 -6.27
CA VAL A 157 -4.24 -7.20 -4.96
C VAL A 157 -4.69 -8.65 -4.75
N ASN A 158 -5.34 -9.26 -5.76
CA ASN A 158 -5.79 -10.65 -5.69
C ASN A 158 -4.63 -11.64 -5.54
N THR A 159 -3.52 -11.40 -6.23
CA THR A 159 -2.30 -12.23 -6.12
C THR A 159 -1.67 -12.15 -4.73
N LEU A 160 -1.73 -10.99 -4.09
CA LEU A 160 -1.16 -10.77 -2.77
C LEU A 160 -2.05 -11.24 -1.63
N ARG A 161 -3.34 -11.43 -1.89
CA ARG A 161 -4.32 -11.80 -0.88
C ARG A 161 -4.08 -13.22 -0.37
N ASN A 162 -4.00 -13.36 0.95
CA ASN A 162 -3.90 -14.65 1.64
C ASN A 162 -4.62 -14.56 3.01
N ASN A 163 -4.56 -15.63 3.80
CA ASN A 163 -5.23 -15.70 5.11
C ASN A 163 -4.54 -14.89 6.22
N GLU A 164 -3.36 -14.35 5.96
CA GLU A 164 -2.54 -13.63 6.96
C GLU A 164 -2.54 -12.12 6.75
N ASN A 165 -3.16 -11.63 5.66
CA ASN A 165 -3.23 -10.21 5.37
C ASN A 165 -4.66 -9.70 5.15
N SER A 166 -4.83 -8.41 5.36
CA SER A 166 -6.10 -7.70 5.20
C SER A 166 -5.95 -6.52 4.28
N PHE A 167 -7.01 -6.22 3.53
CA PHE A 167 -7.06 -5.05 2.65
C PHE A 167 -8.22 -4.15 3.06
N LEU A 168 -7.93 -2.88 3.30
CA LEU A 168 -8.92 -1.82 3.43
C LEU A 168 -8.89 -1.00 2.15
N ILE A 169 -9.97 -1.07 1.38
CA ILE A 169 -10.05 -0.42 0.08
C ILE A 169 -11.08 0.69 0.12
N ILE A 170 -10.65 1.88 -0.25
CA ILE A 170 -11.47 3.06 -0.42
C ILE A 170 -11.56 3.32 -1.91
N THR A 171 -12.77 3.26 -2.47
CA THR A 171 -13.00 3.44 -3.91
C THR A 171 -14.36 4.05 -4.18
N HIS A 172 -14.45 4.87 -5.22
CA HIS A 172 -15.68 5.36 -5.80
C HIS A 172 -16.15 4.54 -7.02
N TYR A 173 -15.30 3.63 -7.50
CA TYR A 173 -15.59 2.86 -8.71
C TYR A 173 -16.12 1.47 -8.37
N GLN A 174 -17.42 1.27 -8.55
CA GLN A 174 -18.06 -0.04 -8.40
C GLN A 174 -17.40 -1.14 -9.28
N ARG A 175 -16.76 -0.74 -10.38
CA ARG A 175 -16.06 -1.66 -11.30
C ARG A 175 -14.86 -2.34 -10.65
N LEU A 176 -14.13 -1.66 -9.77
CA LEU A 176 -13.03 -2.29 -9.02
C LEU A 176 -13.57 -3.42 -8.13
N LEU A 177 -14.70 -3.18 -7.47
CA LEU A 177 -15.36 -4.16 -6.62
C LEU A 177 -15.82 -5.39 -7.41
N ALA A 178 -16.35 -5.19 -8.62
CA ALA A 178 -16.86 -6.27 -9.48
C ALA A 178 -15.77 -7.15 -10.09
N VAL A 179 -14.58 -6.59 -10.35
CA VAL A 179 -13.46 -7.30 -10.99
C VAL A 179 -12.57 -8.01 -9.97
N SER A 180 -12.54 -7.51 -8.72
CA SER A 180 -11.51 -7.92 -7.76
C SER A 180 -11.99 -8.79 -6.62
N TYR A 181 -13.30 -8.83 -6.31
CA TYR A 181 -13.72 -9.38 -5.01
C TYR A 181 -14.90 -10.34 -5.11
N THR A 182 -14.64 -11.60 -4.82
CA THR A 182 -15.68 -12.63 -4.63
C THR A 182 -16.31 -12.58 -3.23
N HIS A 183 -15.68 -11.91 -2.26
CA HIS A 183 -16.19 -11.76 -0.88
C HIS A 183 -15.87 -10.35 -0.36
N LEU A 184 -16.89 -9.51 -0.31
CA LEU A 184 -16.88 -8.21 0.35
C LEU A 184 -17.56 -8.35 1.71
N THR A 185 -16.81 -8.18 2.78
CA THR A 185 -17.41 -7.76 4.05
C THR A 185 -17.47 -6.23 4.02
N LEU A 186 -18.61 -5.69 3.62
CA LEU A 186 -18.88 -4.28 3.81
C LEU A 186 -19.09 -4.07 5.31
N PRO A 187 -18.28 -3.27 6.02
CA PRO A 187 -18.74 -2.75 7.28
C PRO A 187 -20.00 -1.94 6.97
N THR A 188 -21.16 -2.43 7.39
CA THR A 188 -22.39 -1.68 7.31
C THR A 188 -22.23 -0.49 8.24
N ILE A 189 -21.81 0.66 7.70
CA ILE A 189 -21.94 1.93 8.40
C ILE A 189 -23.41 2.27 8.26
N LEU A 190 -24.19 1.89 9.28
CA LEU A 190 -25.53 2.46 9.48
C LEU A 190 -25.33 3.96 9.71
N LEU A 191 -25.79 4.74 8.76
CA LEU A 191 -25.93 6.19 8.86
C LEU A 191 -27.08 6.54 9.79
#